data_1abde37738b6c09c31b9d0623a72f420
#
_entry.id   1abde37738b6c09c31b9d0623a72f420
#
_cell.length_a   1.000
_cell.length_b   1.000
_cell.length_c   1.000
_cell.angle_alpha   90.00
_cell.angle_beta   90.00
_cell.angle_gamma   90.00
#
_symmetry.space_group_name_H-M   'P 1'
#
loop_
_entity.id
_entity.type
_entity.pdbx_description
1 polymer ?
#
loop_
_entity_poly.entity_id
_entity_poly.type
_entity_poly.pdbx_seq_one_letter_code
_entity_poly.pdbx_strand_id
1 'polypeptide(L)'
;MTQVWLSAAGLCLSTVVGSVLGYFIKELPHKWNDTVLGYCAGIMLAAATLGLIAPAFEMDAPWWLVAVGVMAGSLFLNVLDFITPHLHHITGLDPEEHHPDTKLSRILLFVMAIAIHKLPEGMAAGVSMSDADPSWAVSFGLAMQNIPEGMVIIAPLLMAGVSLVRTFSISLAIGLLEVVGVWMGFALGSLSAAFLPFMLGFAGGAMLYVTSDEMMPETHAHGYQKQATYSLLLGFLTFLLIE
;
A
#
# COMPACT_ATOMS: atom_id res chain seq x y z
N MET A 1 22.12 -0.21 7.01
CA MET A 1 21.64 1.19 7.17
C MET A 1 21.46 1.91 5.83
N THR A 2 22.48 1.95 4.93
CA THR A 2 22.35 2.61 3.62
C THR A 2 21.23 2.02 2.77
N GLN A 3 21.05 0.71 2.78
CA GLN A 3 19.97 0.00 2.05
C GLN A 3 18.58 0.43 2.52
N VAL A 4 18.38 0.57 3.83
CA VAL A 4 17.10 1.03 4.42
C VAL A 4 16.77 2.45 3.96
N TRP A 5 17.75 3.35 3.95
CA TRP A 5 17.56 4.71 3.43
C TRP A 5 17.26 4.72 1.93
N LEU A 6 17.92 3.88 1.13
CA LEU A 6 17.64 3.77 -0.31
C LEU A 6 16.24 3.22 -0.57
N SER A 7 15.82 2.18 0.16
CA SER A 7 14.45 1.65 0.10
C SER A 7 13.44 2.73 0.45
N ALA A 8 13.56 3.37 1.62
CA ALA A 8 12.66 4.42 2.08
C ALA A 8 12.57 5.61 1.10
N ALA A 9 13.73 6.07 0.61
CA ALA A 9 13.78 7.16 -0.36
C ALA A 9 13.17 6.75 -1.70
N GLY A 10 13.42 5.52 -2.17
CA GLY A 10 12.88 4.97 -3.40
C GLY A 10 11.35 4.90 -3.37
N LEU A 11 10.77 4.40 -2.29
CA LEU A 11 9.32 4.32 -2.10
C LEU A 11 8.68 5.71 -2.06
N CYS A 12 9.17 6.61 -1.24
CA CYS A 12 8.66 7.99 -1.18
C CYS A 12 8.77 8.70 -2.54
N LEU A 13 9.91 8.55 -3.22
CA LEU A 13 10.14 9.19 -4.51
C LEU A 13 9.20 8.63 -5.59
N SER A 14 8.95 7.32 -5.61
CA SER A 14 8.03 6.70 -6.57
C SER A 14 6.59 7.20 -6.41
N THR A 15 6.10 7.38 -5.17
CA THR A 15 4.80 8.00 -4.88
C THR A 15 4.74 9.44 -5.40
N VAL A 16 5.79 10.24 -5.17
CA VAL A 16 5.86 11.63 -5.67
C VAL A 16 5.94 11.67 -7.20
N VAL A 17 6.73 10.79 -7.83
CA VAL A 17 6.80 10.67 -9.30
C VAL A 17 5.45 10.30 -9.87
N GLY A 18 4.74 9.34 -9.27
CA GLY A 18 3.38 8.98 -9.65
C GLY A 18 2.43 10.17 -9.59
N SER A 19 2.52 10.96 -8.53
CA SER A 19 1.73 12.18 -8.36
C SER A 19 2.01 13.23 -9.43
N VAL A 20 3.27 13.41 -9.81
CA VAL A 20 3.63 14.32 -10.92
C VAL A 20 3.06 13.81 -12.24
N LEU A 21 3.13 12.52 -12.52
CA LEU A 21 2.54 11.92 -13.72
C LEU A 21 1.02 12.07 -13.72
N GLY A 22 0.35 11.84 -12.59
CA GLY A 22 -1.09 12.01 -12.43
C GLY A 22 -1.58 13.42 -12.71
N TYR A 23 -0.76 14.44 -12.38
CA TYR A 23 -1.05 15.83 -12.70
C TYR A 23 -1.18 16.08 -14.22
N PHE A 24 -0.35 15.44 -15.02
CA PHE A 24 -0.40 15.59 -16.49
C PHE A 24 -1.53 14.79 -17.13
N ILE A 25 -1.94 13.67 -16.54
CA ILE A 25 -2.96 12.77 -17.10
C ILE A 25 -4.39 13.25 -16.77
N LYS A 26 -4.59 13.96 -15.67
CA LYS A 26 -5.83 14.61 -15.19
C LYS A 26 -7.05 13.70 -14.99
N GLU A 27 -7.39 12.83 -15.93
CA GLU A 27 -8.52 11.89 -15.85
C GLU A 27 -8.11 10.55 -16.45
N LEU A 28 -8.14 9.50 -15.63
CA LEU A 28 -8.03 8.12 -16.09
C LEU A 28 -9.46 7.56 -16.27
N PRO A 29 -9.87 7.16 -17.50
CA PRO A 29 -11.11 6.42 -17.68
C PRO A 29 -11.14 5.18 -16.76
N HIS A 30 -12.31 4.80 -16.22
CA HIS A 30 -12.47 3.66 -15.32
C HIS A 30 -11.78 2.39 -15.81
N LYS A 31 -11.83 2.13 -17.12
CA LYS A 31 -11.13 1.02 -17.76
C LYS A 31 -9.62 0.99 -17.44
N TRP A 32 -8.95 2.12 -17.54
CA TRP A 32 -7.50 2.20 -17.29
C TRP A 32 -7.21 2.24 -15.79
N ASN A 33 -8.08 2.88 -15.01
CA ASN A 33 -7.98 2.89 -13.56
C ASN A 33 -8.03 1.46 -13.01
N ASP A 34 -9.05 0.67 -13.38
CA ASP A 34 -9.22 -0.72 -12.95
C ASP A 34 -8.05 -1.61 -13.42
N THR A 35 -7.55 -1.36 -14.65
CA THR A 35 -6.38 -2.08 -15.17
C THR A 35 -5.12 -1.77 -14.37
N VAL A 36 -4.86 -0.51 -14.06
CA VAL A 36 -3.68 -0.07 -13.31
C VAL A 36 -3.74 -0.55 -11.87
N LEU A 37 -4.88 -0.36 -11.19
CA LEU A 37 -5.07 -0.86 -9.83
C LEU A 37 -4.99 -2.40 -9.76
N GLY A 38 -5.52 -3.10 -10.77
CA GLY A 38 -5.36 -4.55 -10.87
C GLY A 38 -3.90 -4.98 -10.94
N TYR A 39 -3.08 -4.28 -11.72
CA TYR A 39 -1.65 -4.53 -11.80
C TYR A 39 -0.95 -4.31 -10.45
N CYS A 40 -1.28 -3.23 -9.75
CA CYS A 40 -0.77 -2.96 -8.40
C CYS A 40 -1.18 -4.06 -7.41
N ALA A 41 -2.45 -4.47 -7.41
CA ALA A 41 -2.94 -5.56 -6.58
C ALA A 41 -2.18 -6.88 -6.84
N GLY A 42 -1.81 -7.14 -8.09
CA GLY A 42 -1.00 -8.30 -8.46
C GLY A 42 0.42 -8.26 -7.89
N ILE A 43 1.08 -7.12 -7.97
CA ILE A 43 2.41 -6.91 -7.35
C ILE A 43 2.31 -7.08 -5.82
N MET A 44 1.31 -6.45 -5.18
CA MET A 44 1.10 -6.55 -3.73
C MET A 44 0.84 -7.99 -3.29
N LEU A 45 0.01 -8.73 -4.03
CA LEU A 45 -0.28 -10.13 -3.73
C LEU A 45 0.99 -10.98 -3.79
N ALA A 46 1.82 -10.78 -4.81
CA ALA A 46 3.08 -11.50 -4.97
C ALA A 46 4.09 -11.08 -3.88
N ALA A 47 4.26 -9.80 -3.61
CA ALA A 47 5.14 -9.30 -2.57
C ALA A 47 4.75 -9.84 -1.18
N ALA A 48 3.46 -9.86 -0.86
CA ALA A 48 2.96 -10.39 0.41
C ALA A 48 3.21 -11.90 0.54
N THR A 49 2.93 -12.67 -0.52
CA THR A 49 3.01 -14.14 -0.48
C THR A 49 4.43 -14.65 -0.68
N LEU A 50 5.11 -14.21 -1.74
CA LEU A 50 6.42 -14.70 -2.14
C LEU A 50 7.55 -13.92 -1.49
N GLY A 51 7.42 -12.60 -1.40
CA GLY A 51 8.49 -11.76 -0.85
C GLY A 51 8.52 -11.69 0.69
N LEU A 52 7.44 -12.05 1.39
CA LEU A 52 7.36 -11.95 2.85
C LEU A 52 6.97 -13.27 3.52
N ILE A 53 5.79 -13.84 3.17
CA ILE A 53 5.26 -15.01 3.87
C ILE A 53 6.07 -16.27 3.53
N ALA A 54 6.40 -16.51 2.26
CA ALA A 54 7.16 -17.70 1.87
C ALA A 54 8.57 -17.70 2.50
N PRO A 55 9.38 -16.63 2.45
CA PRO A 55 10.66 -16.57 3.16
C PRO A 55 10.52 -16.78 4.67
N ALA A 56 9.46 -16.27 5.30
CA ALA A 56 9.22 -16.48 6.72
C ALA A 56 9.01 -17.96 7.08
N PHE A 57 8.41 -18.76 6.19
CA PHE A 57 8.26 -20.22 6.37
C PHE A 57 9.56 -20.99 6.13
N GLU A 58 10.49 -20.44 5.36
CA GLU A 58 11.81 -21.05 5.11
C GLU A 58 12.80 -20.81 6.25
N MET A 59 12.50 -19.87 7.15
CA MET A 59 13.28 -19.63 8.35
C MET A 59 13.12 -20.78 9.36
N ASP A 60 14.14 -21.02 10.18
CA ASP A 60 14.11 -22.05 11.25
C ASP A 60 13.21 -21.61 12.42
N ALA A 61 11.89 -21.48 12.13
CA ALA A 61 10.86 -21.04 13.06
C ALA A 61 9.63 -21.94 12.97
N PRO A 62 8.87 -22.11 14.08
CA PRO A 62 7.63 -22.89 14.04
C PRO A 62 6.62 -22.23 13.09
N TRP A 63 6.01 -23.01 12.20
CA TRP A 63 5.04 -22.53 11.20
C TRP A 63 3.89 -21.70 11.81
N TRP A 64 3.45 -22.04 13.02
CA TRP A 64 2.38 -21.32 13.71
C TRP A 64 2.76 -19.88 14.05
N LEU A 65 4.05 -19.56 14.21
CA LEU A 65 4.53 -18.21 14.49
C LEU A 65 4.26 -17.27 13.30
N VAL A 66 4.52 -17.77 12.09
CA VAL A 66 4.21 -17.05 10.84
C VAL A 66 2.70 -16.92 10.66
N ALA A 67 1.94 -17.98 10.89
CA ALA A 67 0.48 -17.98 10.79
C ALA A 67 -0.17 -16.98 11.76
N VAL A 68 0.32 -16.92 13.01
CA VAL A 68 -0.12 -15.89 13.98
C VAL A 68 0.26 -14.49 13.51
N GLY A 69 1.45 -14.32 12.94
CA GLY A 69 1.87 -13.06 12.34
C GLY A 69 0.90 -12.59 11.26
N VAL A 70 0.58 -13.46 10.28
CA VAL A 70 -0.38 -13.17 9.19
C VAL A 70 -1.74 -12.74 9.75
N MET A 71 -2.28 -13.47 10.70
CA MET A 71 -3.57 -13.13 11.32
C MET A 71 -3.51 -11.82 12.11
N ALA A 72 -2.41 -11.58 12.82
CA ALA A 72 -2.21 -10.35 13.59
C ALA A 72 -2.10 -9.13 12.66
N GLY A 73 -1.40 -9.24 11.54
CA GLY A 73 -1.28 -8.18 10.53
C GLY A 73 -2.62 -7.86 9.88
N SER A 74 -3.37 -8.89 9.47
CA SER A 74 -4.73 -8.71 8.93
C SER A 74 -5.67 -8.07 9.94
N LEU A 75 -5.64 -8.51 11.20
CA LEU A 75 -6.47 -7.94 12.27
C LEU A 75 -6.06 -6.48 12.58
N PHE A 76 -4.77 -6.18 12.55
CA PHE A 76 -4.27 -4.82 12.74
C PHE A 76 -4.85 -3.86 11.70
N LEU A 77 -4.86 -4.25 10.42
CA LEU A 77 -5.46 -3.45 9.34
C LEU A 77 -6.97 -3.34 9.50
N ASN A 78 -7.66 -4.44 9.79
CA ASN A 78 -9.10 -4.42 10.06
C ASN A 78 -9.48 -3.45 11.19
N VAL A 79 -8.68 -3.41 12.26
CA VAL A 79 -8.89 -2.46 13.37
C VAL A 79 -8.60 -1.03 12.94
N LEU A 80 -7.52 -0.79 12.17
CA LEU A 80 -7.22 0.55 11.63
C LEU A 80 -8.34 1.05 10.74
N ASP A 81 -8.83 0.21 9.86
CA ASP A 81 -9.95 0.52 8.97
C ASP A 81 -11.24 0.82 9.76
N PHE A 82 -11.53 0.02 10.78
CA PHE A 82 -12.67 0.27 11.67
C PHE A 82 -12.56 1.59 12.45
N ILE A 83 -11.36 2.02 12.84
CA ILE A 83 -11.13 3.28 13.56
C ILE A 83 -11.24 4.48 12.62
N THR A 84 -10.85 4.33 11.37
CA THR A 84 -10.81 5.42 10.37
C THR A 84 -12.17 6.06 10.10
N PRO A 85 -13.26 5.33 9.90
CA PRO A 85 -14.61 5.91 9.81
C PRO A 85 -15.01 6.70 11.05
N HIS A 86 -14.61 6.26 12.25
CA HIS A 86 -14.92 6.95 13.51
C HIS A 86 -14.17 8.29 13.64
N LEU A 87 -12.98 8.41 13.08
CA LEU A 87 -12.27 9.68 12.99
C LEU A 87 -13.04 10.71 12.13
N HIS A 88 -13.84 10.25 11.14
CA HIS A 88 -14.68 11.14 10.33
C HIS A 88 -15.82 11.74 11.15
N HIS A 89 -16.42 10.98 12.06
CA HIS A 89 -17.44 11.48 13.01
C HIS A 89 -16.87 12.58 13.92
N ILE A 90 -15.61 12.45 14.33
CA ILE A 90 -14.94 13.42 15.22
C ILE A 90 -14.51 14.68 14.44
N THR A 91 -14.16 14.54 13.15
CA THR A 91 -13.73 15.65 12.30
C THR A 91 -14.89 16.38 11.59
N GLY A 92 -16.17 15.94 11.78
CA GLY A 92 -17.34 16.54 11.15
C GLY A 92 -17.45 16.26 9.64
N LEU A 93 -16.79 15.21 9.15
CA LEU A 93 -16.79 14.80 7.74
C LEU A 93 -17.81 13.69 7.46
N ASP A 94 -18.96 13.71 8.12
CA ASP A 94 -20.01 12.68 8.01
C ASP A 94 -20.70 12.72 6.64
N PRO A 95 -20.72 11.61 5.85
CA PRO A 95 -21.33 11.59 4.52
C PRO A 95 -22.87 11.69 4.53
N GLU A 96 -23.53 11.48 5.68
CA GLU A 96 -24.98 11.37 5.78
C GLU A 96 -25.69 12.69 6.08
N GLU A 97 -25.00 13.74 6.51
CA GLU A 97 -25.59 15.06 6.67
C GLU A 97 -25.45 15.91 5.41
N HIS A 98 -26.55 16.37 4.89
CA HIS A 98 -26.76 17.17 3.68
C HIS A 98 -26.01 18.52 3.71
N HIS A 99 -24.67 18.49 3.57
CA HIS A 99 -23.87 19.70 3.36
C HIS A 99 -23.33 19.77 1.92
N PRO A 100 -23.19 20.97 1.32
CA PRO A 100 -22.74 21.15 -0.06
C PRO A 100 -21.32 20.63 -0.38
N ASP A 101 -20.55 20.20 0.63
CA ASP A 101 -19.16 19.71 0.50
C ASP A 101 -19.01 18.19 0.38
N THR A 102 -20.08 17.46 0.04
CA THR A 102 -20.10 15.98 -0.01
C THR A 102 -19.06 15.35 -0.96
N LYS A 103 -18.65 16.05 -2.03
CA LYS A 103 -17.60 15.55 -2.95
C LYS A 103 -16.20 15.60 -2.33
N LEU A 104 -15.88 16.68 -1.64
CA LEU A 104 -14.57 16.86 -1.01
C LEU A 104 -14.38 15.85 0.14
N SER A 105 -15.40 15.63 0.94
CA SER A 105 -15.36 14.65 2.03
C SER A 105 -15.07 13.24 1.52
N ARG A 106 -15.75 12.77 0.46
CA ARG A 106 -15.48 11.45 -0.13
C ARG A 106 -14.06 11.30 -0.67
N ILE A 107 -13.53 12.34 -1.27
CA ILE A 107 -12.16 12.33 -1.81
C ILE A 107 -11.12 12.31 -0.68
N LEU A 108 -11.36 13.05 0.40
CA LEU A 108 -10.51 12.99 1.58
C LEU A 108 -10.54 11.60 2.25
N LEU A 109 -11.71 10.95 2.28
CA LEU A 109 -11.88 9.58 2.73
C LEU A 109 -11.02 8.60 1.92
N PHE A 110 -11.12 8.68 0.60
CA PHE A 110 -10.32 7.87 -0.32
C PHE A 110 -8.82 8.10 -0.13
N VAL A 111 -8.39 9.35 0.02
CA VAL A 111 -6.99 9.68 0.28
C VAL A 111 -6.52 9.14 1.64
N MET A 112 -7.37 9.19 2.66
CA MET A 112 -7.07 8.63 3.97
C MET A 112 -6.97 7.10 3.93
N ALA A 113 -7.86 6.41 3.21
CA ALA A 113 -7.76 4.98 2.99
C ALA A 113 -6.39 4.62 2.40
N ILE A 114 -5.99 5.24 1.29
CA ILE A 114 -4.67 5.02 0.69
C ILE A 114 -3.53 5.33 1.68
N ALA A 115 -3.63 6.41 2.46
CA ALA A 115 -2.59 6.79 3.42
C ALA A 115 -2.38 5.72 4.50
N ILE A 116 -3.44 5.08 4.96
CA ILE A 116 -3.38 4.02 5.98
C ILE A 116 -2.61 2.80 5.46
N HIS A 117 -2.78 2.47 4.18
CA HIS A 117 -2.09 1.33 3.57
C HIS A 117 -0.59 1.56 3.40
N LYS A 118 -0.17 2.80 3.22
CA LYS A 118 1.24 3.14 3.02
C LYS A 118 2.14 2.84 4.23
N LEU A 119 1.58 2.86 5.43
CA LEU A 119 2.34 2.48 6.62
C LEU A 119 2.71 0.98 6.62
N PRO A 120 1.77 0.02 6.43
CA PRO A 120 2.07 -1.39 6.29
C PRO A 120 2.96 -1.73 5.08
N GLU A 121 2.79 -1.06 3.94
CA GLU A 121 3.66 -1.23 2.77
C GLU A 121 5.11 -0.85 3.12
N GLY A 122 5.31 0.31 3.73
CA GLY A 122 6.61 0.70 4.25
C GLY A 122 7.17 -0.30 5.25
N MET A 123 6.34 -0.79 6.19
CA MET A 123 6.77 -1.81 7.16
C MET A 123 7.21 -3.11 6.45
N ALA A 124 6.53 -3.54 5.40
CA ALA A 124 6.90 -4.71 4.60
C ALA A 124 8.30 -4.56 4.00
N ALA A 125 8.56 -3.42 3.35
CA ALA A 125 9.90 -3.11 2.82
C ALA A 125 10.94 -3.04 3.94
N GLY A 126 10.60 -2.45 5.09
CA GLY A 126 11.51 -2.33 6.22
C GLY A 126 11.88 -3.68 6.85
N VAL A 127 10.90 -4.55 7.03
CA VAL A 127 11.12 -5.90 7.58
C VAL A 127 11.97 -6.73 6.62
N SER A 128 11.72 -6.68 5.31
CA SER A 128 12.54 -7.40 4.32
C SER A 128 13.99 -6.94 4.29
N MET A 129 14.26 -5.67 4.67
CA MET A 129 15.61 -5.11 4.79
C MET A 129 16.30 -5.45 6.13
N SER A 130 15.60 -6.05 7.09
CA SER A 130 16.16 -6.42 8.39
C SER A 130 16.77 -7.82 8.42
N ASP A 131 16.58 -8.62 7.37
CA ASP A 131 17.20 -9.92 7.23
C ASP A 131 18.72 -9.81 7.02
N ALA A 132 19.43 -10.91 7.30
CA ALA A 132 20.86 -11.05 7.07
C ALA A 132 21.23 -10.96 5.57
N ASP A 133 20.33 -11.44 4.70
CA ASP A 133 20.42 -11.32 3.23
C ASP A 133 19.17 -10.57 2.70
N PRO A 134 19.20 -9.23 2.71
CA PRO A 134 18.02 -8.43 2.38
C PRO A 134 17.60 -8.60 0.92
N SER A 135 16.33 -8.99 0.69
CA SER A 135 15.76 -8.99 -0.65
C SER A 135 15.30 -7.59 -1.07
N TRP A 136 15.77 -7.14 -2.23
CA TRP A 136 15.30 -5.90 -2.85
C TRP A 136 13.98 -6.06 -3.59
N ALA A 137 13.52 -7.29 -3.83
CA ALA A 137 12.31 -7.56 -4.61
C ALA A 137 11.07 -6.88 -4.02
N VAL A 138 10.88 -6.97 -2.70
CA VAL A 138 9.75 -6.31 -2.00
C VAL A 138 9.82 -4.80 -2.19
N SER A 139 10.96 -4.17 -1.89
CA SER A 139 11.11 -2.71 -2.04
C SER A 139 10.94 -2.24 -3.48
N PHE A 140 11.46 -3.00 -4.44
CA PHE A 140 11.35 -2.65 -5.85
C PHE A 140 9.93 -2.85 -6.38
N GLY A 141 9.26 -3.94 -6.02
CA GLY A 141 7.87 -4.21 -6.35
C GLY A 141 6.95 -3.11 -5.82
N LEU A 142 7.10 -2.74 -4.54
CA LEU A 142 6.36 -1.64 -3.92
C LEU A 142 6.64 -0.28 -4.60
N ALA A 143 7.89 0.01 -4.95
CA ALA A 143 8.22 1.24 -5.67
C ALA A 143 7.56 1.28 -7.07
N MET A 144 7.47 0.13 -7.76
CA MET A 144 6.79 0.04 -9.06
C MET A 144 5.28 0.32 -8.95
N GLN A 145 4.61 -0.21 -7.92
CA GLN A 145 3.16 0.03 -7.72
C GLN A 145 2.87 1.44 -7.20
N ASN A 146 3.76 2.05 -6.43
CA ASN A 146 3.59 3.41 -5.91
C ASN A 146 3.45 4.47 -7.00
N ILE A 147 4.07 4.26 -8.16
CA ILE A 147 3.95 5.19 -9.30
C ILE A 147 2.49 5.28 -9.76
N PRO A 148 1.83 4.19 -10.19
CA PRO A 148 0.42 4.25 -10.57
C PRO A 148 -0.52 4.64 -9.43
N GLU A 149 -0.29 4.22 -8.20
CA GLU A 149 -1.10 4.65 -7.05
C GLU A 149 -0.99 6.15 -6.78
N GLY A 150 0.21 6.71 -6.85
CA GLY A 150 0.42 8.15 -6.76
C GLY A 150 -0.34 8.93 -7.85
N MET A 151 -0.48 8.37 -9.05
CA MET A 151 -1.30 8.96 -10.12
C MET A 151 -2.78 9.00 -9.75
N VAL A 152 -3.30 7.93 -9.17
CA VAL A 152 -4.71 7.80 -8.79
C VAL A 152 -5.10 8.77 -7.67
N ILE A 153 -4.18 9.12 -6.77
CA ILE A 153 -4.42 10.07 -5.68
C ILE A 153 -4.65 11.50 -6.19
N ILE A 154 -3.88 11.93 -7.18
CA ILE A 154 -3.82 13.35 -7.61
C ILE A 154 -5.09 13.78 -8.33
N ALA A 155 -5.59 12.99 -9.26
CA ALA A 155 -6.69 13.38 -10.13
C ALA A 155 -7.97 13.73 -9.34
N PRO A 156 -8.47 12.92 -8.40
CA PRO A 156 -9.67 13.25 -7.61
C PRO A 156 -9.51 14.54 -6.78
N LEU A 157 -8.34 14.77 -6.20
CA LEU A 157 -8.08 15.98 -5.39
C LEU A 157 -8.15 17.25 -6.25
N LEU A 158 -7.55 17.24 -7.43
CA LEU A 158 -7.59 18.37 -8.37
C LEU A 158 -9.02 18.60 -8.89
N MET A 159 -9.77 17.54 -9.19
CA MET A 159 -11.17 17.63 -9.62
C MET A 159 -12.09 18.18 -8.52
N ALA A 160 -11.75 17.97 -7.25
CA ALA A 160 -12.44 18.57 -6.12
C ALA A 160 -12.07 20.04 -5.87
N GLY A 161 -11.20 20.63 -6.68
CA GLY A 161 -10.77 22.01 -6.54
C GLY A 161 -9.70 22.23 -5.46
N VAL A 162 -9.06 21.15 -4.96
CA VAL A 162 -7.92 21.28 -4.06
C VAL A 162 -6.75 21.92 -4.82
N SER A 163 -6.12 22.91 -4.23
CA SER A 163 -5.01 23.61 -4.88
C SER A 163 -3.83 22.68 -5.14
N LEU A 164 -3.09 22.90 -6.23
CA LEU A 164 -1.95 22.10 -6.63
C LEU A 164 -0.93 21.90 -5.51
N VAL A 165 -0.61 22.97 -4.79
CA VAL A 165 0.35 22.92 -3.66
C VAL A 165 -0.14 21.99 -2.56
N ARG A 166 -1.43 22.05 -2.19
CA ARG A 166 -2.01 21.16 -1.18
C ARG A 166 -2.03 19.72 -1.65
N THR A 167 -2.38 19.49 -2.90
CA THR A 167 -2.42 18.13 -3.50
C THR A 167 -1.03 17.48 -3.45
N PHE A 168 0.02 18.18 -3.87
CA PHE A 168 1.38 17.66 -3.77
C PHE A 168 1.87 17.53 -2.31
N SER A 169 1.45 18.42 -1.41
CA SER A 169 1.77 18.29 0.02
C SER A 169 1.15 17.04 0.64
N ILE A 170 -0.09 16.71 0.27
CA ILE A 170 -0.78 15.48 0.70
C ILE A 170 -0.03 14.26 0.17
N SER A 171 0.31 14.25 -1.13
CA SER A 171 1.05 13.15 -1.73
C SER A 171 2.44 12.94 -1.08
N LEU A 172 3.15 14.01 -0.80
CA LEU A 172 4.42 13.95 -0.07
C LEU A 172 4.22 13.42 1.35
N ALA A 173 3.18 13.85 2.06
CA ALA A 173 2.88 13.34 3.39
C ALA A 173 2.58 11.83 3.38
N ILE A 174 1.86 11.34 2.36
CA ILE A 174 1.60 9.91 2.14
C ILE A 174 2.92 9.16 1.90
N GLY A 175 3.80 9.66 1.03
CA GLY A 175 5.13 9.08 0.83
C GLY A 175 6.01 9.09 2.09
N LEU A 176 5.89 10.12 2.94
CA LEU A 176 6.60 10.18 4.23
C LEU A 176 6.04 9.18 5.26
N LEU A 177 4.75 8.86 5.24
CA LEU A 177 4.19 7.78 6.06
C LEU A 177 4.83 6.44 5.72
N GLU A 178 5.09 6.19 4.44
CA GLU A 178 5.77 5.00 3.97
C GLU A 178 7.22 4.94 4.47
N VAL A 179 7.95 6.08 4.47
CA VAL A 179 9.28 6.19 5.08
C VAL A 179 9.24 5.82 6.57
N VAL A 180 8.25 6.33 7.30
CA VAL A 180 8.04 5.98 8.72
C VAL A 180 7.80 4.47 8.85
N GLY A 181 6.97 3.89 7.98
CA GLY A 181 6.73 2.45 7.90
C GLY A 181 8.02 1.65 7.71
N VAL A 182 8.88 2.03 6.76
CA VAL A 182 10.17 1.37 6.50
C VAL A 182 11.04 1.34 7.76
N TRP A 183 11.16 2.47 8.45
CA TRP A 183 11.95 2.52 9.69
C TRP A 183 11.33 1.71 10.82
N MET A 184 10.02 1.72 10.97
CA MET A 184 9.31 0.88 11.94
C MET A 184 9.53 -0.60 11.64
N GLY A 185 9.31 -1.02 10.40
CA GLY A 185 9.49 -2.41 9.97
C GLY A 185 10.91 -2.88 10.19
N PHE A 186 11.91 -2.10 9.76
CA PHE A 186 13.33 -2.40 9.98
C PHE A 186 13.67 -2.51 11.47
N ALA A 187 13.22 -1.56 12.30
CA ALA A 187 13.49 -1.58 13.74
C ALA A 187 12.88 -2.81 14.40
N LEU A 188 11.61 -3.14 14.08
CA LEU A 188 10.91 -4.28 14.65
C LEU A 188 11.49 -5.61 14.17
N GLY A 189 11.81 -5.74 12.88
CA GLY A 189 12.44 -6.94 12.32
C GLY A 189 13.85 -7.19 12.86
N SER A 190 14.57 -6.12 13.19
CA SER A 190 15.93 -6.19 13.74
C SER A 190 15.98 -6.49 15.25
N LEU A 191 14.83 -6.56 15.96
CA LEU A 191 14.79 -6.80 17.41
C LEU A 191 15.37 -8.18 17.77
N SER A 192 15.07 -9.20 17.00
CA SER A 192 15.54 -10.57 17.23
C SER A 192 15.31 -11.43 15.99
N ALA A 193 16.29 -12.26 15.63
CA ALA A 193 16.13 -13.24 14.56
C ALA A 193 14.96 -14.20 14.79
N ALA A 194 14.66 -14.54 16.05
CA ALA A 194 13.50 -15.38 16.40
C ALA A 194 12.15 -14.65 16.20
N PHE A 195 12.13 -13.34 16.18
CA PHE A 195 10.91 -12.53 15.99
C PHE A 195 10.67 -12.14 14.52
N LEU A 196 11.71 -12.19 13.70
CA LEU A 196 11.65 -11.81 12.28
C LEU A 196 10.58 -12.59 11.49
N PRO A 197 10.43 -13.94 11.61
CA PRO A 197 9.38 -14.67 10.90
C PRO A 197 7.97 -14.22 11.24
N PHE A 198 7.72 -13.84 12.50
CA PHE A 198 6.45 -13.23 12.90
C PHE A 198 6.24 -11.89 12.21
N MET A 199 7.25 -11.03 12.15
CA MET A 199 7.14 -9.71 11.55
C MET A 199 6.95 -9.76 10.02
N LEU A 200 7.61 -10.70 9.35
CA LEU A 200 7.39 -10.97 7.92
C LEU A 200 5.96 -11.46 7.68
N GLY A 201 5.48 -12.40 8.51
CA GLY A 201 4.08 -12.83 8.49
C GLY A 201 3.11 -11.68 8.72
N PHE A 202 3.38 -10.83 9.72
CA PHE A 202 2.56 -9.66 10.05
C PHE A 202 2.45 -8.67 8.87
N ALA A 203 3.58 -8.30 8.29
CA ALA A 203 3.58 -7.39 7.14
C ALA A 203 2.88 -8.01 5.93
N GLY A 204 3.16 -9.29 5.62
CA GLY A 204 2.49 -10.03 4.55
C GLY A 204 0.98 -10.15 4.77
N GLY A 205 0.55 -10.43 6.01
CA GLY A 205 -0.87 -10.52 6.37
C GLY A 205 -1.61 -9.19 6.25
N ALA A 206 -0.97 -8.09 6.65
CA ALA A 206 -1.50 -6.74 6.46
C ALA A 206 -1.70 -6.42 4.98
N MET A 207 -0.69 -6.70 4.13
CA MET A 207 -0.78 -6.49 2.68
C MET A 207 -1.84 -7.38 2.02
N LEU A 208 -1.99 -8.65 2.44
CA LEU A 208 -3.04 -9.54 1.95
C LEU A 208 -4.43 -9.00 2.28
N TYR A 209 -4.63 -8.45 3.49
CA TYR A 209 -5.88 -7.83 3.89
C TYR A 209 -6.26 -6.69 2.94
N VAL A 210 -5.37 -5.71 2.77
CA VAL A 210 -5.57 -4.57 1.86
C VAL A 210 -5.89 -5.02 0.43
N THR A 211 -5.10 -5.96 -0.09
CA THR A 211 -5.28 -6.45 -1.46
C THR A 211 -6.65 -7.11 -1.65
N SER A 212 -7.10 -7.89 -0.66
CA SER A 212 -8.34 -8.67 -0.75
C SER A 212 -9.59 -7.85 -0.45
N ASP A 213 -9.52 -6.97 0.56
CA ASP A 213 -10.69 -6.25 1.07
C ASP A 213 -10.96 -4.95 0.31
N GLU A 214 -9.92 -4.32 -0.22
CA GLU A 214 -10.04 -3.00 -0.86
C GLU A 214 -9.66 -3.03 -2.34
N MET A 215 -8.44 -3.44 -2.68
CA MET A 215 -7.96 -3.28 -4.06
C MET A 215 -8.70 -4.17 -5.05
N MET A 216 -8.88 -5.47 -4.74
CA MET A 216 -9.59 -6.38 -5.64
C MET A 216 -11.05 -5.98 -5.86
N PRO A 217 -11.86 -5.67 -4.82
CA PRO A 217 -13.22 -5.20 -5.01
C PRO A 217 -13.31 -3.91 -5.85
N GLU A 218 -12.44 -2.93 -5.57
CA GLU A 218 -12.41 -1.66 -6.32
C GLU A 218 -12.14 -1.89 -7.81
N THR A 219 -11.16 -2.73 -8.15
CA THR A 219 -10.83 -3.03 -9.55
C THR A 219 -11.95 -3.77 -10.30
N HIS A 220 -12.92 -4.33 -9.60
CA HIS A 220 -14.04 -5.08 -10.16
C HIS A 220 -15.37 -4.32 -10.13
N ALA A 221 -15.41 -3.08 -9.60
CA ALA A 221 -16.62 -2.31 -9.38
C ALA A 221 -17.21 -1.66 -10.67
N HIS A 222 -16.37 -1.40 -11.70
CA HIS A 222 -16.74 -0.54 -12.82
C HIS A 222 -17.02 -1.27 -14.15
N GLY A 223 -17.13 -2.62 -14.14
CA GLY A 223 -17.51 -3.40 -15.32
C GLY A 223 -16.33 -3.89 -16.20
N TYR A 224 -15.08 -3.65 -15.79
CA TYR A 224 -13.87 -4.07 -16.50
C TYR A 224 -13.12 -5.23 -15.83
N GLN A 225 -13.84 -6.10 -15.13
CA GLN A 225 -13.30 -7.19 -14.27
C GLN A 225 -12.29 -8.08 -15.00
N LYS A 226 -12.58 -8.46 -16.26
CA LYS A 226 -11.67 -9.33 -17.04
C LYS A 226 -10.32 -8.68 -17.28
N GLN A 227 -10.31 -7.38 -17.58
CA GLN A 227 -9.09 -6.63 -17.83
C GLN A 227 -8.31 -6.45 -16.53
N ALA A 228 -8.98 -6.10 -15.45
CA ALA A 228 -8.40 -6.00 -14.11
C ALA A 228 -7.77 -7.34 -13.68
N THR A 229 -8.47 -8.47 -13.89
CA THR A 229 -7.95 -9.80 -13.56
C THR A 229 -6.69 -10.15 -14.35
N TYR A 230 -6.68 -9.93 -15.67
CA TYR A 230 -5.46 -10.19 -16.46
C TYR A 230 -4.32 -9.25 -16.08
N SER A 231 -4.62 -8.00 -15.75
CA SER A 231 -3.64 -7.04 -15.29
C SER A 231 -3.06 -7.44 -13.92
N LEU A 232 -3.88 -7.94 -13.01
CA LEU A 232 -3.46 -8.51 -11.73
C LEU A 232 -2.48 -9.69 -11.95
N LEU A 233 -2.80 -10.61 -12.86
CA LEU A 233 -1.89 -11.70 -13.19
C LEU A 233 -0.57 -11.21 -13.77
N LEU A 234 -0.60 -10.17 -14.60
CA LEU A 234 0.63 -9.53 -15.12
C LEU A 234 1.44 -8.88 -14.01
N GLY A 235 0.81 -8.19 -13.06
CA GLY A 235 1.49 -7.62 -11.89
C GLY A 235 2.15 -8.69 -11.03
N PHE A 236 1.43 -9.77 -10.76
CA PHE A 236 1.95 -10.93 -10.04
C PHE A 236 3.19 -11.54 -10.75
N LEU A 237 3.10 -11.75 -12.06
CA LEU A 237 4.22 -12.27 -12.86
C LEU A 237 5.39 -11.29 -12.92
N THR A 238 5.11 -9.98 -12.92
CA THR A 238 6.18 -8.97 -12.89
C THR A 238 6.99 -9.07 -11.60
N PHE A 239 6.34 -9.27 -10.46
CA PHE A 239 7.06 -9.47 -9.20
C PHE A 239 7.93 -10.72 -9.23
N LEU A 240 7.43 -11.84 -9.77
CA LEU A 240 8.20 -13.08 -9.96
C LEU A 240 9.46 -12.91 -10.82
N LEU A 241 9.49 -11.93 -11.73
CA LEU A 241 10.66 -11.66 -12.55
C LEU A 241 11.71 -10.80 -11.82
N ILE A 242 11.32 -10.16 -10.72
CA ILE A 242 12.17 -9.29 -9.92
C ILE A 242 12.81 -10.09 -8.76
N GLU A 243 12.10 -11.09 -8.25
CA GLU A 243 12.54 -11.99 -7.19
C GLU A 243 13.60 -13.00 -7.70
#